data_86bd30f767beeae89a645c64909e48ad
#
_entry.id   86bd30f767beeae89a645c64909e48ad
#
_cell.length_a   1.000
_cell.length_b   1.000
_cell.length_c   1.000
_cell.angle_alpha   90.00
_cell.angle_beta   90.00
_cell.angle_gamma   90.00
#
_symmetry.space_group_name_H-M   'P 1'
#
loop_
_entity.id
_entity.type
_entity.pdbx_description
1 polymer ?
#
loop_
_entity_poly.entity_id
_entity_poly.type
_entity_poly.pdbx_seq_one_letter_code
_entity_poly.pdbx_strand_id
1 'polypeptide(L)'
;MDFNKIKLIFHTVKYLRFKQIAYRLINNVRKRFLNKEYNQQLKSNVEPIQWSNTIEKFISYSGNLEFCFLNIRYKFEGTIDWNYNEYGKLWTYNLNYFDFLNQSGIEQSEAFLLMKDYVERLDELKDGLEPYPTSLRCINWIKYLSKKNIQDEAINTSLYNQYIRLLDNLEYHILGNHLLE
;
A
#
# COMPACT_ATOMS: atom_id res chain seq x y z
N MET A 1 24.64 20.25 -19.25
CA MET A 1 23.89 18.96 -19.18
C MET A 1 24.80 17.90 -19.81
N ASP A 2 25.12 16.83 -19.06
CA ASP A 2 26.14 15.85 -19.48
C ASP A 2 25.66 15.07 -20.73
N PHE A 3 26.47 15.02 -21.76
CA PHE A 3 26.17 14.38 -23.06
C PHE A 3 25.85 12.88 -22.88
N ASN A 4 26.48 12.23 -21.90
CA ASN A 4 26.20 10.84 -21.56
C ASN A 4 24.81 10.63 -20.98
N LYS A 5 24.30 11.59 -20.19
CA LYS A 5 22.92 11.55 -19.66
C LYS A 5 21.88 11.71 -20.78
N ILE A 6 22.13 12.58 -21.75
CA ILE A 6 21.24 12.78 -22.91
C ILE A 6 21.18 11.50 -23.75
N LYS A 7 22.32 10.88 -24.03
CA LYS A 7 22.41 9.62 -24.77
C LYS A 7 21.67 8.49 -24.06
N LEU A 8 21.81 8.40 -22.72
CA LEU A 8 21.12 7.41 -21.90
C LEU A 8 19.59 7.61 -21.95
N ILE A 9 19.12 8.85 -21.81
CA ILE A 9 17.70 9.20 -21.92
C ILE A 9 17.15 8.82 -23.29
N PHE A 10 17.84 9.17 -24.36
CA PHE A 10 17.43 8.85 -25.73
C PHE A 10 17.32 7.34 -25.94
N HIS A 11 18.31 6.56 -25.49
CA HIS A 11 18.26 5.10 -25.54
C HIS A 11 17.11 4.51 -24.73
N THR A 12 16.79 5.08 -23.58
CA THR A 12 15.67 4.61 -22.77
C THR A 12 14.32 4.93 -23.42
N VAL A 13 14.15 6.17 -23.91
CA VAL A 13 12.89 6.64 -24.52
C VAL A 13 12.57 5.89 -25.80
N LYS A 14 13.56 5.49 -26.58
CA LYS A 14 13.38 4.75 -27.85
C LYS A 14 12.62 3.42 -27.68
N TYR A 15 12.71 2.79 -26.50
CA TYR A 15 12.06 1.51 -26.21
C TYR A 15 10.72 1.67 -25.46
N LEU A 16 10.34 2.90 -25.09
CA LEU A 16 9.07 3.14 -24.40
C LEU A 16 7.93 3.27 -25.41
N ARG A 17 6.77 2.70 -25.05
CA ARG A 17 5.54 2.93 -25.81
C ARG A 17 5.06 4.36 -25.60
N PHE A 18 4.44 4.97 -26.62
CA PHE A 18 3.90 6.32 -26.52
C PHE A 18 3.02 6.54 -25.29
N LYS A 19 2.20 5.56 -24.95
CA LYS A 19 1.36 5.55 -23.76
C LYS A 19 2.15 5.74 -22.45
N GLN A 20 3.31 5.11 -22.34
CA GLN A 20 4.18 5.22 -21.15
C GLN A 20 4.81 6.61 -21.02
N ILE A 21 5.19 7.22 -22.15
CA ILE A 21 5.73 8.58 -22.16
C ILE A 21 4.63 9.58 -21.76
N ALA A 22 3.43 9.44 -22.33
CA ALA A 22 2.28 10.28 -22.00
C ALA A 22 1.93 10.20 -20.50
N TYR A 23 1.82 8.99 -19.93
CA TYR A 23 1.51 8.83 -18.50
C TYR A 23 2.64 9.33 -17.59
N ARG A 24 3.92 9.21 -17.97
CA ARG A 24 5.02 9.84 -17.21
C ARG A 24 4.86 11.35 -17.12
N LEU A 25 4.53 11.99 -18.25
CA LEU A 25 4.30 13.44 -18.27
C LEU A 25 3.08 13.84 -17.44
N ILE A 26 1.97 13.12 -17.61
CA ILE A 26 0.73 13.34 -16.82
C ILE A 26 1.01 13.20 -15.34
N ASN A 27 1.68 12.14 -14.90
CA ASN A 27 2.00 11.92 -13.49
C ASN A 27 2.93 12.99 -12.92
N ASN A 28 3.92 13.45 -13.69
CA ASN A 28 4.78 14.55 -13.26
C ASN A 28 4.02 15.87 -13.10
N VAL A 29 3.10 16.17 -14.01
CA VAL A 29 2.23 17.36 -13.92
C VAL A 29 1.28 17.23 -12.72
N ARG A 30 0.64 16.07 -12.56
CA ARG A 30 -0.25 15.80 -11.42
C ARG A 30 0.47 15.99 -10.07
N LYS A 31 1.63 15.38 -9.89
CA LYS A 31 2.43 15.51 -8.65
C LYS A 31 2.85 16.95 -8.34
N ARG A 32 3.01 17.78 -9.37
CA ARG A 32 3.48 19.15 -9.22
C ARG A 32 2.36 20.16 -8.97
N PHE A 33 1.16 19.91 -9.54
CA PHE A 33 0.07 20.90 -9.57
C PHE A 33 -1.22 20.45 -8.88
N LEU A 34 -1.37 19.16 -8.55
CA LEU A 34 -2.58 18.63 -7.94
C LEU A 34 -2.24 17.95 -6.62
N ASN A 35 -2.27 18.71 -5.53
CA ASN A 35 -2.36 18.15 -4.18
C ASN A 35 -3.81 17.70 -3.97
N LYS A 36 -4.11 16.44 -4.31
CA LYS A 36 -5.44 15.87 -4.11
C LYS A 36 -5.49 15.24 -2.72
N GLU A 37 -6.40 15.74 -1.90
CA GLU A 37 -6.75 15.11 -0.64
C GLU A 37 -7.75 13.98 -0.86
N TYR A 38 -7.57 12.87 -0.15
CA TYR A 38 -8.44 11.70 -0.21
C TYR A 38 -9.17 11.57 1.12
N ASN A 39 -10.29 12.29 1.25
CA ASN A 39 -11.10 12.39 2.46
C ASN A 39 -12.60 12.18 2.19
N GLN A 40 -12.93 11.36 1.20
CA GLN A 40 -14.32 11.09 0.84
C GLN A 40 -14.97 10.23 1.93
N GLN A 41 -16.22 10.56 2.27
CA GLN A 41 -17.03 9.73 3.15
C GLN A 41 -17.69 8.59 2.39
N LEU A 42 -17.74 7.41 3.00
CA LEU A 42 -18.51 6.29 2.48
C LEU A 42 -20.01 6.58 2.52
N LYS A 43 -20.72 6.16 1.48
CA LYS A 43 -22.18 6.12 1.52
C LYS A 43 -22.63 5.05 2.52
N SER A 44 -23.66 5.35 3.31
CA SER A 44 -24.11 4.56 4.46
C SER A 44 -24.65 3.16 4.16
N ASN A 45 -24.77 2.73 2.91
CA ASN A 45 -25.36 1.45 2.51
C ASN A 45 -24.35 0.62 1.69
N VAL A 46 -23.26 0.18 2.33
CA VAL A 46 -22.32 -0.74 1.70
C VAL A 46 -22.57 -2.14 2.25
N GLU A 47 -22.99 -3.06 1.38
CA GLU A 47 -23.08 -4.47 1.75
C GLU A 47 -21.67 -5.07 1.91
N PRO A 48 -21.41 -5.82 3.00
CA PRO A 48 -20.11 -6.43 3.20
C PRO A 48 -19.87 -7.53 2.15
N ILE A 49 -18.68 -7.52 1.55
CA ILE A 49 -18.24 -8.60 0.67
C ILE A 49 -18.02 -9.85 1.53
N GLN A 50 -18.64 -10.96 1.15
CA GLN A 50 -18.37 -12.26 1.78
C GLN A 50 -17.23 -12.95 1.04
N TRP A 51 -16.13 -13.14 1.72
CA TRP A 51 -14.95 -13.84 1.20
C TRP A 51 -14.70 -15.11 2.00
N SER A 52 -14.98 -16.27 1.41
CA SER A 52 -14.92 -17.55 2.14
C SER A 52 -13.55 -18.23 2.13
N ASN A 53 -12.78 -18.06 1.06
CA ASN A 53 -11.51 -18.77 0.87
C ASN A 53 -10.32 -17.81 0.85
N THR A 54 -9.44 -17.94 1.84
CA THR A 54 -8.17 -17.19 1.88
C THR A 54 -7.00 -18.15 1.91
N ILE A 55 -5.99 -17.91 1.10
CA ILE A 55 -4.69 -18.56 1.24
C ILE A 55 -4.01 -17.90 2.43
N GLU A 56 -3.62 -18.72 3.41
CA GLU A 56 -2.86 -18.23 4.56
C GLU A 56 -1.50 -17.71 4.14
N LYS A 57 -1.11 -16.60 4.71
CA LYS A 57 0.20 -15.99 4.50
C LYS A 57 1.22 -16.55 5.49
N PHE A 58 2.49 -16.46 5.14
CA PHE A 58 3.58 -16.79 6.05
C PHE A 58 3.51 -15.90 7.30
N ILE A 59 3.92 -16.48 8.45
CA ILE A 59 3.97 -15.73 9.70
C ILE A 59 5.08 -14.69 9.59
N SER A 60 4.67 -13.44 9.61
CA SER A 60 5.57 -12.28 9.54
C SER A 60 5.34 -11.28 10.68
N TYR A 61 4.35 -11.52 11.51
CA TYR A 61 4.09 -10.81 12.76
C TYR A 61 4.04 -11.81 13.91
N SER A 62 4.86 -11.58 14.95
CA SER A 62 4.99 -12.51 16.10
C SER A 62 4.28 -12.03 17.36
N GLY A 63 3.49 -10.94 17.26
CA GLY A 63 2.91 -10.26 18.42
C GLY A 63 3.84 -9.21 19.01
N ASN A 64 3.33 -8.40 19.95
CA ASN A 64 4.12 -7.39 20.67
C ASN A 64 4.93 -6.45 19.76
N LEU A 65 4.37 -6.02 18.63
CA LEU A 65 4.97 -5.13 17.62
C LEU A 65 6.26 -5.66 16.98
N GLU A 66 6.43 -7.00 16.95
CA GLU A 66 7.57 -7.65 16.33
C GLU A 66 7.21 -8.19 14.94
N PHE A 67 7.97 -7.75 13.93
CA PHE A 67 7.78 -8.12 12.52
C PHE A 67 9.05 -8.79 11.96
N CYS A 68 8.85 -9.70 11.00
CA CYS A 68 9.93 -10.36 10.28
C CYS A 68 9.64 -10.31 8.77
N PHE A 69 10.39 -9.49 8.05
CA PHE A 69 10.32 -9.39 6.58
C PHE A 69 11.70 -9.61 5.97
N LEU A 70 11.77 -10.32 4.86
CA LEU A 70 13.04 -10.58 4.16
C LEU A 70 14.09 -11.26 5.06
N ASN A 71 13.65 -12.10 5.99
CA ASN A 71 14.47 -12.73 7.03
C ASN A 71 15.13 -11.74 8.02
N ILE A 72 14.68 -10.49 8.06
CA ILE A 72 15.12 -9.48 9.01
C ILE A 72 14.01 -9.22 10.01
N ARG A 73 14.29 -9.47 11.27
CA ARG A 73 13.36 -9.29 12.38
C ARG A 73 13.58 -7.94 13.05
N TYR A 74 12.49 -7.25 13.37
CA TYR A 74 12.53 -6.01 14.11
C TYR A 74 11.32 -5.89 15.04
N LYS A 75 11.55 -5.38 16.23
CA LYS A 75 10.54 -5.12 17.24
C LYS A 75 10.49 -3.62 17.53
N PHE A 76 9.33 -3.02 17.37
CA PHE A 76 9.12 -1.63 17.72
C PHE A 76 8.90 -1.48 19.24
N GLU A 77 9.43 -0.42 19.82
CA GLU A 77 9.22 -0.07 21.23
C GLU A 77 8.09 0.99 21.32
N GLY A 78 6.98 0.60 21.91
CA GLY A 78 5.83 1.48 22.16
C GLY A 78 4.91 1.70 20.96
N THR A 79 5.40 2.25 19.86
CA THR A 79 4.59 2.57 18.67
C THR A 79 5.29 2.13 17.39
N ILE A 80 4.51 1.79 16.37
CA ILE A 80 5.06 1.42 15.06
C ILE A 80 5.43 2.68 14.29
N ASP A 81 6.66 2.72 13.78
CA ASP A 81 7.02 3.66 12.72
C ASP A 81 6.72 3.03 11.35
N TRP A 82 5.60 3.38 10.76
CA TRP A 82 5.20 2.88 9.43
C TRP A 82 6.11 3.36 8.30
N ASN A 83 6.98 4.35 8.57
CA ASN A 83 8.00 4.83 7.65
C ASN A 83 9.39 4.23 7.91
N TYR A 84 9.51 3.26 8.84
CA TYR A 84 10.77 2.68 9.24
C TYR A 84 11.57 2.13 8.05
N ASN A 85 12.76 2.66 7.80
CA ASN A 85 13.52 2.42 6.58
C ASN A 85 15.00 2.02 6.82
N GLU A 86 15.36 1.66 8.06
CA GLU A 86 16.73 1.24 8.38
C GLU A 86 17.16 -0.02 7.60
N TYR A 87 16.21 -0.91 7.29
CA TYR A 87 16.45 -2.12 6.49
C TYR A 87 16.09 -1.94 5.00
N GLY A 88 15.93 -0.70 4.57
CA GLY A 88 15.64 -0.32 3.20
C GLY A 88 14.16 -0.39 2.82
N LYS A 89 13.85 0.27 1.73
CA LYS A 89 12.48 0.54 1.28
C LYS A 89 11.62 -0.72 1.08
N LEU A 90 12.23 -1.84 0.67
CA LEU A 90 11.48 -3.08 0.48
C LEU A 90 10.97 -3.66 1.81
N TRP A 91 11.72 -3.50 2.90
CA TRP A 91 11.27 -3.89 4.23
C TRP A 91 10.09 -3.03 4.68
N THR A 92 10.18 -1.70 4.50
CA THR A 92 9.09 -0.74 4.75
C THR A 92 7.84 -1.10 3.97
N TYR A 93 7.99 -1.47 2.71
CA TYR A 93 6.87 -1.89 1.87
C TYR A 93 6.19 -3.14 2.41
N ASN A 94 6.95 -4.16 2.84
CA ASN A 94 6.37 -5.36 3.44
C ASN A 94 5.57 -5.05 4.71
N LEU A 95 6.06 -4.12 5.55
CA LEU A 95 5.32 -3.63 6.70
C LEU A 95 3.98 -2.99 6.27
N ASN A 96 3.98 -2.23 5.18
CA ASN A 96 2.83 -1.53 4.63
C ASN A 96 1.89 -2.38 3.77
N TYR A 97 2.25 -3.63 3.39
CA TYR A 97 1.37 -4.56 2.68
C TYR A 97 0.28 -5.15 3.56
N PHE A 98 0.50 -5.23 4.86
CA PHE A 98 -0.40 -5.87 5.80
C PHE A 98 -0.67 -7.35 5.48
N ASP A 99 0.28 -8.05 4.87
CA ASP A 99 0.18 -9.49 4.58
C ASP A 99 -0.04 -10.29 5.87
N PHE A 100 0.54 -9.84 6.98
CA PHE A 100 0.43 -10.47 8.31
C PHE A 100 -1.01 -10.55 8.84
N LEU A 101 -1.94 -9.73 8.39
CA LEU A 101 -3.36 -9.87 8.77
C LEU A 101 -3.95 -11.21 8.34
N ASN A 102 -3.43 -11.79 7.26
CA ASN A 102 -3.92 -13.04 6.67
C ASN A 102 -3.06 -14.26 7.04
N GLN A 103 -2.15 -14.12 8.00
CA GLN A 103 -1.40 -15.24 8.56
C GLN A 103 -2.26 -16.03 9.57
N SER A 104 -1.83 -17.28 9.89
CA SER A 104 -2.40 -18.03 10.99
C SER A 104 -1.97 -17.43 12.35
N GLY A 105 -2.86 -17.54 13.34
CA GLY A 105 -2.55 -17.22 14.74
C GLY A 105 -2.52 -15.73 15.11
N ILE A 106 -2.87 -14.82 14.21
CA ILE A 106 -3.02 -13.40 14.60
C ILE A 106 -4.35 -13.22 15.36
N GLU A 107 -4.27 -12.61 16.55
CA GLU A 107 -5.46 -12.28 17.34
C GLU A 107 -6.24 -11.14 16.69
N GLN A 108 -7.58 -11.26 16.65
CA GLN A 108 -8.43 -10.29 15.97
C GLN A 108 -8.34 -8.90 16.58
N SER A 109 -8.24 -8.80 17.90
CA SER A 109 -8.09 -7.53 18.62
C SER A 109 -6.78 -6.83 18.24
N GLU A 110 -5.70 -7.59 18.15
CA GLU A 110 -4.38 -7.06 17.79
C GLU A 110 -4.34 -6.60 16.34
N ALA A 111 -4.84 -7.40 15.42
CA ALA A 111 -4.98 -7.03 14.01
C ALA A 111 -5.80 -5.75 13.83
N PHE A 112 -6.88 -5.61 14.58
CA PHE A 112 -7.73 -4.44 14.57
C PHE A 112 -6.99 -3.19 15.06
N LEU A 113 -6.24 -3.29 16.16
CA LEU A 113 -5.42 -2.20 16.69
C LEU A 113 -4.34 -1.76 15.71
N LEU A 114 -3.68 -2.70 15.02
CA LEU A 114 -2.68 -2.39 13.99
C LEU A 114 -3.30 -1.61 12.81
N MET A 115 -4.50 -2.00 12.39
CA MET A 115 -5.21 -1.27 11.32
C MET A 115 -5.62 0.12 11.79
N LYS A 116 -6.10 0.29 13.03
CA LYS A 116 -6.48 1.59 13.59
C LYS A 116 -5.28 2.52 13.74
N ASP A 117 -4.15 2.04 14.27
CA ASP A 117 -2.92 2.82 14.39
C ASP A 117 -2.44 3.30 13.01
N TYR A 118 -2.54 2.45 11.99
CA TYR A 118 -2.21 2.84 10.62
C TYR A 118 -3.14 3.92 10.07
N VAL A 119 -4.45 3.80 10.31
CA VAL A 119 -5.45 4.80 9.86
C VAL A 119 -5.20 6.15 10.52
N GLU A 120 -4.93 6.16 11.82
CA GLU A 120 -4.66 7.38 12.60
C GLU A 120 -3.39 8.10 12.15
N ARG A 121 -2.41 7.35 11.63
CA ARG A 121 -1.11 7.89 11.17
C ARG A 121 -0.98 8.01 9.66
N LEU A 122 -2.07 7.85 8.92
CA LEU A 122 -2.04 7.85 7.46
C LEU A 122 -1.44 9.15 6.88
N ASP A 123 -1.68 10.28 7.53
CA ASP A 123 -1.17 11.60 7.11
C ASP A 123 0.34 11.78 7.39
N GLU A 124 0.93 10.95 8.24
CA GLU A 124 2.36 10.96 8.56
C GLU A 124 3.19 10.13 7.57
N LEU A 125 2.53 9.34 6.72
CA LEU A 125 3.19 8.40 5.84
C LEU A 125 3.93 9.09 4.69
N LYS A 126 5.17 8.67 4.49
CA LYS A 126 6.04 9.10 3.38
C LYS A 126 6.24 7.97 2.37
N ASP A 127 6.36 6.76 2.85
CA ASP A 127 6.52 5.53 2.08
C ASP A 127 5.30 4.61 2.26
N GLY A 128 5.06 3.70 1.33
CA GLY A 128 3.95 2.75 1.41
C GLY A 128 2.61 3.28 0.88
N LEU A 129 2.57 4.52 0.37
CA LEU A 129 1.41 5.10 -0.31
C LEU A 129 1.52 5.03 -1.85
N GLU A 130 2.60 4.47 -2.35
CA GLU A 130 2.77 4.18 -3.77
C GLU A 130 1.72 3.13 -4.22
N PRO A 131 1.41 3.08 -5.52
CA PRO A 131 0.36 2.20 -6.04
C PRO A 131 0.53 0.73 -5.63
N TYR A 132 1.73 0.16 -5.77
CA TYR A 132 1.96 -1.25 -5.48
C TYR A 132 1.72 -1.62 -3.99
N PRO A 133 2.35 -0.97 -2.99
CA PRO A 133 2.03 -1.25 -1.59
C PRO A 133 0.57 -0.95 -1.24
N THR A 134 -0.03 0.09 -1.81
CA THR A 134 -1.44 0.42 -1.57
C THR A 134 -2.36 -0.67 -2.11
N SER A 135 -2.11 -1.21 -3.31
CA SER A 135 -2.93 -2.27 -3.89
C SER A 135 -2.88 -3.54 -3.04
N LEU A 136 -1.70 -3.98 -2.61
CA LEU A 136 -1.55 -5.16 -1.75
C LEU A 136 -2.23 -4.96 -0.39
N ARG A 137 -2.08 -3.79 0.22
CA ARG A 137 -2.76 -3.45 1.48
C ARG A 137 -4.27 -3.48 1.33
N CYS A 138 -4.82 -2.85 0.29
CA CYS A 138 -6.27 -2.89 0.03
C CYS A 138 -6.78 -4.33 -0.09
N ILE A 139 -6.09 -5.18 -0.85
CA ILE A 139 -6.44 -6.59 -1.02
C ILE A 139 -6.40 -7.33 0.32
N ASN A 140 -5.35 -7.13 1.11
CA ASN A 140 -5.18 -7.81 2.39
C ASN A 140 -6.22 -7.37 3.43
N TRP A 141 -6.54 -6.08 3.47
CA TRP A 141 -7.59 -5.54 4.34
C TRP A 141 -8.96 -6.06 3.94
N ILE A 142 -9.32 -6.02 2.65
CA ILE A 142 -10.60 -6.54 2.16
C ILE A 142 -10.76 -8.01 2.55
N LYS A 143 -9.74 -8.84 2.32
CA LYS A 143 -9.76 -10.26 2.68
C LYS A 143 -9.97 -10.47 4.18
N TYR A 144 -9.21 -9.74 5.00
CA TYR A 144 -9.27 -9.87 6.45
C TYR A 144 -10.62 -9.42 7.02
N LEU A 145 -11.06 -8.21 6.66
CA LEU A 145 -12.33 -7.64 7.12
C LEU A 145 -13.52 -8.50 6.72
N SER A 146 -13.54 -8.98 5.46
CA SER A 146 -14.58 -9.85 4.95
C SER A 146 -14.60 -11.22 5.66
N LYS A 147 -13.44 -11.85 5.82
CA LYS A 147 -13.31 -13.14 6.51
C LYS A 147 -13.75 -13.09 7.97
N LYS A 148 -13.46 -11.99 8.65
CA LYS A 148 -13.77 -11.78 10.07
C LYS A 148 -15.11 -11.08 10.31
N ASN A 149 -15.82 -10.70 9.25
CA ASN A 149 -17.05 -9.92 9.29
C ASN A 149 -16.92 -8.66 10.17
N ILE A 150 -15.79 -7.94 10.01
CA ILE A 150 -15.51 -6.71 10.76
C ILE A 150 -16.07 -5.54 10.00
N GLN A 151 -16.86 -4.71 10.69
CA GLN A 151 -17.39 -3.44 10.21
C GLN A 151 -16.91 -2.32 11.13
N ASP A 152 -16.06 -1.44 10.63
CA ASP A 152 -15.59 -0.24 11.32
C ASP A 152 -15.57 0.92 10.33
N GLU A 153 -16.25 2.01 10.67
CA GLU A 153 -16.43 3.16 9.77
C GLU A 153 -15.10 3.82 9.40
N ALA A 154 -14.20 3.99 10.36
CA ALA A 154 -12.91 4.64 10.11
C ALA A 154 -12.02 3.79 9.20
N ILE A 155 -11.94 2.48 9.47
CA ILE A 155 -11.17 1.55 8.64
C ILE A 155 -11.76 1.47 7.24
N ASN A 156 -13.09 1.34 7.10
CA ASN A 156 -13.75 1.24 5.81
C ASN A 156 -13.62 2.55 5.00
N THR A 157 -13.73 3.70 5.64
CA THR A 157 -13.52 5.01 5.02
C THR A 157 -12.07 5.17 4.55
N SER A 158 -11.11 4.79 5.38
CA SER A 158 -9.69 4.81 5.01
C SER A 158 -9.41 3.87 3.84
N LEU A 159 -9.92 2.64 3.87
CA LEU A 159 -9.79 1.67 2.77
C LEU A 159 -10.36 2.23 1.46
N TYR A 160 -11.53 2.85 1.51
CA TYR A 160 -12.14 3.49 0.34
C TYR A 160 -11.26 4.63 -0.22
N ASN A 161 -10.74 5.49 0.64
CA ASN A 161 -9.87 6.58 0.23
C ASN A 161 -8.53 6.08 -0.35
N GLN A 162 -7.96 5.02 0.20
CA GLN A 162 -6.78 4.36 -0.35
C GLN A 162 -7.06 3.75 -1.73
N TYR A 163 -8.24 3.15 -1.92
CA TYR A 163 -8.66 2.63 -3.22
C TYR A 163 -8.81 3.76 -4.26
N ILE A 164 -9.45 4.89 -3.91
CA ILE A 164 -9.55 6.06 -4.80
C ILE A 164 -8.16 6.63 -5.13
N ARG A 165 -7.27 6.69 -4.13
CA ARG A 165 -5.87 7.10 -4.34
C ARG A 165 -5.16 6.17 -5.32
N LEU A 166 -5.37 4.86 -5.20
CA LEU A 166 -4.80 3.86 -6.11
C LEU A 166 -5.29 4.10 -7.54
N LEU A 167 -6.60 4.24 -7.76
CA LEU A 167 -7.19 4.49 -9.09
C LEU A 167 -6.62 5.75 -9.75
N ASP A 168 -6.39 6.81 -8.98
CA ASP A 168 -5.83 8.05 -9.51
C ASP A 168 -4.33 7.93 -9.86
N ASN A 169 -3.61 6.97 -9.30
CA ASN A 169 -2.17 6.87 -9.41
C ASN A 169 -1.68 5.57 -10.09
N LEU A 170 -2.54 4.85 -10.81
CA LEU A 170 -2.15 3.64 -11.53
C LEU A 170 -0.91 3.85 -12.42
N GLU A 171 0.02 2.90 -12.37
CA GLU A 171 1.36 3.04 -12.95
C GLU A 171 1.44 2.55 -14.41
N TYR A 172 0.53 3.01 -15.27
CA TYR A 172 0.51 2.68 -16.71
C TYR A 172 1.80 3.02 -17.48
N HIS A 173 2.71 3.77 -16.84
CA HIS A 173 3.99 4.17 -17.42
C HIS A 173 5.13 3.18 -17.11
N ILE A 174 4.88 2.17 -16.28
CA ILE A 174 5.83 1.13 -15.92
C ILE A 174 5.39 -0.20 -16.56
N LEU A 175 6.35 -1.06 -16.91
CA LEU A 175 6.12 -2.39 -17.46
C LEU A 175 6.31 -3.47 -16.39
N GLY A 176 5.80 -4.65 -16.67
CA GLY A 176 6.02 -5.83 -15.83
C GLY A 176 5.01 -5.95 -14.70
N ASN A 177 5.47 -6.15 -13.48
CA ASN A 177 4.62 -6.44 -12.32
C ASN A 177 3.60 -5.33 -11.98
N HIS A 178 3.85 -4.10 -12.42
CA HIS A 178 2.96 -2.97 -12.20
C HIS A 178 1.67 -2.98 -13.04
N LEU A 179 1.50 -3.98 -13.90
CA LEU A 179 0.24 -4.20 -14.62
C LEU A 179 -0.79 -5.01 -13.82
N LEU A 180 -0.41 -5.50 -12.64
CA LEU A 180 -1.26 -6.31 -11.75
C LEU A 180 -1.92 -5.49 -10.63
N GLU A 181 -1.73 -4.19 -10.62
CA GLU A 181 -2.28 -3.23 -9.63
C GLU A 181 -3.80 -3.05 -9.71
#